data_824c2390daad9e8572a507bdae47e6f8
#
_entry.id   824c2390daad9e8572a507bdae47e6f8
#
_cell.length_a   1.000
_cell.length_b   1.000
_cell.length_c   1.000
_cell.angle_alpha   90.00
_cell.angle_beta   90.00
_cell.angle_gamma   90.00
#
_symmetry.space_group_name_H-M   'P 1'
#
loop_
_entity.id
_entity.type
_entity.pdbx_description
1 polymer ?
#
loop_
_entity_poly.entity_id
_entity_poly.type
_entity_poly.pdbx_seq_one_letter_code
_entity_poly.pdbx_strand_id
1 'polypeptide(L)'
;METVVFILAAVMVIGGALGVVLRPNPVHCALSLVLTLFGIAVLFIAQDANFLAAVQVIVYAGAIVVLILFVIMLLGVDKVENLEIDELRGQRPLAAAVGVVALGLIVITVFAAGGRRITGEHSVSGTLTSGQPDINVLAHSLFSDYVFAFELTSLLLVIAVVATVLLARRPRPRRRPTEDVAERDEVRQ
;
A
#
# COMPACT_ATOMS: atom_id res chain seq x y z
N MET A 1 -2.61 25.52 -16.27
CA MET A 1 -3.37 24.26 -16.11
C MET A 1 -2.75 23.35 -15.05
N GLU A 2 -1.43 23.22 -15.01
CA GLU A 2 -0.70 22.35 -14.05
C GLU A 2 -1.02 22.66 -12.57
N THR A 3 -1.04 23.95 -12.19
CA THR A 3 -1.35 24.34 -10.81
C THR A 3 -2.75 23.95 -10.36
N VAL A 4 -3.73 24.00 -11.26
CA VAL A 4 -5.12 23.62 -10.94
C VAL A 4 -5.21 22.11 -10.73
N VAL A 5 -4.59 21.32 -11.60
CA VAL A 5 -4.52 19.85 -11.48
C VAL A 5 -3.81 19.46 -10.19
N PHE A 6 -2.70 20.13 -9.87
CA PHE A 6 -1.97 19.89 -8.62
C PHE A 6 -2.82 20.18 -7.38
N ILE A 7 -3.53 21.32 -7.34
CA ILE A 7 -4.39 21.67 -6.20
C ILE A 7 -5.53 20.66 -6.05
N LEU A 8 -6.18 20.28 -7.15
CA LEU A 8 -7.24 19.26 -7.12
C LEU A 8 -6.71 17.92 -6.60
N ALA A 9 -5.59 17.45 -7.11
CA ALA A 9 -4.96 16.21 -6.67
C ALA A 9 -4.54 16.28 -5.19
N ALA A 10 -3.96 17.39 -4.75
CA ALA A 10 -3.58 17.61 -3.35
C ALA A 10 -4.80 17.56 -2.42
N VAL A 11 -5.92 18.18 -2.80
CA VAL A 11 -7.18 18.13 -2.04
C VAL A 11 -7.71 16.69 -1.98
N MET A 12 -7.66 15.93 -3.08
CA MET A 12 -8.06 14.52 -3.09
C MET A 12 -7.18 13.68 -2.15
N VAL A 13 -5.86 13.87 -2.20
CA VAL A 13 -4.91 13.12 -1.37
C VAL A 13 -5.11 13.44 0.11
N ILE A 14 -5.15 14.71 0.48
CA ILE A 14 -5.31 15.13 1.88
C ILE A 14 -6.70 14.76 2.40
N GLY A 15 -7.74 15.02 1.63
CA GLY A 15 -9.12 14.67 2.00
C GLY A 15 -9.33 13.17 2.14
N GLY A 16 -8.77 12.38 1.23
CA GLY A 16 -8.78 10.92 1.31
C GLY A 16 -8.00 10.41 2.53
N ALA A 17 -6.78 10.92 2.77
CA ALA A 17 -5.96 10.53 3.92
C ALA A 17 -6.63 10.85 5.26
N LEU A 18 -7.24 12.03 5.38
CA LEU A 18 -8.04 12.38 6.56
C LEU A 18 -9.27 11.46 6.70
N GLY A 19 -9.91 11.11 5.59
CA GLY A 19 -11.02 10.17 5.58
C GLY A 19 -10.62 8.77 6.08
N VAL A 20 -9.40 8.30 5.82
CA VAL A 20 -8.89 7.04 6.36
C VAL A 20 -8.76 7.08 7.88
N VAL A 21 -8.25 8.19 8.42
CA VAL A 21 -7.96 8.32 9.86
C VAL A 21 -9.20 8.63 10.69
N LEU A 22 -10.12 9.45 10.14
CA LEU A 22 -11.25 9.99 10.91
C LEU A 22 -12.50 9.10 10.87
N ARG A 23 -12.60 8.18 9.92
CA ARG A 23 -13.81 7.35 9.78
C ARG A 23 -13.72 6.10 10.66
N PRO A 24 -14.76 5.77 11.43
CA PRO A 24 -14.79 4.58 12.27
C PRO A 24 -15.06 3.30 11.49
N ASN A 25 -15.71 3.40 10.32
CA ASN A 25 -16.08 2.24 9.51
C ASN A 25 -14.93 1.83 8.58
N PRO A 26 -14.39 0.59 8.69
CA PRO A 26 -13.24 0.14 7.91
C PRO A 26 -13.48 0.12 6.40
N VAL A 27 -14.71 -0.09 5.94
CA VAL A 27 -15.05 -0.02 4.51
C VAL A 27 -14.95 1.42 3.99
N HIS A 28 -15.42 2.40 4.77
CA HIS A 28 -15.28 3.80 4.40
C HIS A 28 -13.81 4.27 4.46
N CYS A 29 -13.01 3.73 5.38
CA CYS A 29 -11.56 3.97 5.42
C CYS A 29 -10.89 3.47 4.13
N ALA A 30 -11.20 2.24 3.71
CA ALA A 30 -10.63 1.68 2.50
C ALA A 30 -11.07 2.45 1.24
N LEU A 31 -12.33 2.88 1.14
CA LEU A 31 -12.78 3.74 0.03
C LEU A 31 -12.09 5.11 0.04
N SER A 32 -11.84 5.69 1.22
CA SER A 32 -11.06 6.93 1.36
C SER A 32 -9.60 6.73 0.94
N LEU A 33 -9.03 5.55 1.23
CA LEU A 33 -7.70 5.17 0.76
C LEU A 33 -7.64 5.09 -0.76
N VAL A 34 -8.65 4.49 -1.42
CA VAL A 34 -8.76 4.47 -2.88
C VAL A 34 -8.73 5.89 -3.45
N LEU A 35 -9.50 6.82 -2.86
CA LEU A 35 -9.50 8.22 -3.28
C LEU A 35 -8.11 8.86 -3.18
N THR A 36 -7.38 8.60 -2.08
CA THR A 36 -6.00 9.05 -1.90
C THR A 36 -5.08 8.51 -3.00
N LEU A 37 -5.18 7.20 -3.29
CA LEU A 37 -4.34 6.55 -4.30
C LEU A 37 -4.62 7.07 -5.72
N PHE A 38 -5.88 7.39 -6.05
CA PHE A 38 -6.22 8.07 -7.29
C PHE A 38 -5.63 9.48 -7.36
N GLY A 39 -5.70 10.24 -6.28
CA GLY A 39 -5.06 11.55 -6.21
C GLY A 39 -3.54 11.48 -6.44
N ILE A 40 -2.87 10.47 -5.89
CA ILE A 40 -1.44 10.21 -6.13
C ILE A 40 -1.18 9.85 -7.61
N ALA A 41 -2.05 9.04 -8.23
CA ALA A 41 -1.91 8.72 -9.65
C ALA A 41 -2.02 9.97 -10.55
N VAL A 42 -2.92 10.91 -10.21
CA VAL A 42 -3.01 12.20 -10.91
C VAL A 42 -1.73 13.03 -10.74
N LEU A 43 -1.09 13.00 -9.55
CA LEU A 43 0.19 13.67 -9.33
C LEU A 43 1.32 13.04 -10.15
N PHE A 44 1.33 11.72 -10.33
CA PHE A 44 2.28 11.05 -11.21
C PHE A 44 2.11 11.48 -12.67
N ILE A 45 0.87 11.57 -13.16
CA ILE A 45 0.59 12.07 -14.52
C ILE A 45 1.10 13.51 -14.67
N ALA A 46 0.89 14.36 -13.67
CA ALA A 46 1.36 15.74 -13.67
C ALA A 46 2.90 15.87 -13.66
N GLN A 47 3.61 14.78 -13.33
CA GLN A 47 5.07 14.67 -13.37
C GLN A 47 5.59 13.90 -14.59
N ASP A 48 4.76 13.68 -15.61
CA ASP A 48 5.05 12.87 -16.81
C ASP A 48 5.42 11.42 -16.53
N ALA A 49 5.14 10.91 -15.31
CA ALA A 49 5.40 9.55 -14.88
C ALA A 49 4.19 8.63 -15.16
N ASN A 50 3.83 8.49 -16.43
CA ASN A 50 2.62 7.79 -16.87
C ASN A 50 2.61 6.31 -16.50
N PHE A 51 3.77 5.64 -16.56
CA PHE A 51 3.90 4.24 -16.16
C PHE A 51 3.63 4.06 -14.65
N LEU A 52 4.19 4.93 -13.81
CA LEU A 52 3.95 4.89 -12.37
C LEU A 52 2.48 5.15 -12.05
N ALA A 53 1.84 6.09 -12.74
CA ALA A 53 0.41 6.34 -12.58
C ALA A 53 -0.44 5.11 -12.91
N ALA A 54 -0.12 4.40 -14.00
CA ALA A 54 -0.81 3.17 -14.37
C ALA A 54 -0.62 2.07 -13.29
N VAL A 55 0.60 1.85 -12.82
CA VAL A 55 0.90 0.90 -11.74
C VAL A 55 0.18 1.27 -10.44
N GLN A 56 0.13 2.57 -10.10
CA GLN A 56 -0.59 3.06 -8.92
C GLN A 56 -2.06 2.69 -8.94
N VAL A 57 -2.72 2.82 -10.07
CA VAL A 57 -4.14 2.47 -10.20
C VAL A 57 -4.35 0.96 -10.26
N ILE A 58 -3.60 0.25 -11.09
CA ILE A 58 -3.82 -1.19 -11.33
C ILE A 58 -3.44 -2.02 -10.11
N VAL A 59 -2.27 -1.79 -9.55
CA VAL A 59 -1.74 -2.61 -8.45
C VAL A 59 -2.23 -2.11 -7.10
N TYR A 60 -1.99 -0.83 -6.77
CA TYR A 60 -2.32 -0.32 -5.44
C TYR A 60 -3.82 -0.16 -5.23
N ALA A 61 -4.51 0.59 -6.08
CA ALA A 61 -5.94 0.81 -5.92
C ALA A 61 -6.76 -0.43 -6.35
N GLY A 62 -6.36 -1.11 -7.42
CA GLY A 62 -7.08 -2.26 -7.97
C GLY A 62 -6.82 -3.56 -7.21
N ALA A 63 -5.58 -4.01 -7.10
CA ALA A 63 -5.29 -5.31 -6.53
C ALA A 63 -5.19 -5.28 -4.99
N ILE A 64 -4.36 -4.40 -4.43
CA ILE A 64 -4.06 -4.43 -2.99
C ILE A 64 -5.24 -3.96 -2.15
N VAL A 65 -5.84 -2.80 -2.48
CA VAL A 65 -6.96 -2.27 -1.68
C VAL A 65 -8.20 -3.14 -1.82
N VAL A 66 -8.48 -3.67 -3.01
CA VAL A 66 -9.61 -4.60 -3.21
C VAL A 66 -9.40 -5.88 -2.41
N LEU A 67 -8.16 -6.40 -2.35
CA LEU A 67 -7.84 -7.56 -1.50
C LEU A 67 -8.07 -7.25 -0.01
N ILE A 68 -7.62 -6.09 0.45
CA ILE A 68 -7.83 -5.65 1.85
C ILE A 68 -9.33 -5.52 2.15
N LEU A 69 -10.11 -4.89 1.26
CA LEU A 69 -11.57 -4.80 1.40
C LEU A 69 -12.22 -6.18 1.50
N PHE A 70 -11.81 -7.09 0.63
CA PHE A 70 -12.33 -8.46 0.64
C PHE A 70 -12.03 -9.17 1.97
N VAL A 71 -10.81 -9.03 2.49
CA VAL A 71 -10.42 -9.61 3.77
C VAL A 71 -11.20 -9.01 4.93
N ILE A 72 -11.38 -7.69 4.97
CA ILE A 72 -12.17 -7.00 6.00
C ILE A 72 -13.61 -7.47 6.00
N MET A 73 -14.21 -7.62 4.80
CA MET A 73 -15.57 -8.15 4.67
C MET A 73 -15.69 -9.61 5.12
N LEU A 74 -14.69 -10.46 4.81
CA LEU A 74 -14.69 -11.86 5.24
C LEU A 74 -14.55 -12.01 6.74
N LEU A 75 -13.75 -11.17 7.38
CA LEU A 75 -13.56 -11.18 8.84
C LEU A 75 -14.78 -10.62 9.59
N GLY A 76 -15.70 -9.95 8.90
CA GLY A 76 -16.91 -9.40 9.50
C GLY A 76 -16.62 -8.25 10.48
N VAL A 77 -15.52 -7.52 10.30
CA VAL A 77 -15.09 -6.37 11.12
C VAL A 77 -16.01 -5.15 10.93
N ASP A 78 -17.14 -5.34 10.29
CA ASP A 78 -18.12 -4.28 9.99
C ASP A 78 -18.89 -3.80 11.23
N LYS A 79 -18.80 -4.54 12.33
CA LYS A 79 -19.36 -4.12 13.62
C LYS A 79 -18.29 -3.32 14.35
N VAL A 80 -18.54 -2.02 14.49
CA VAL A 80 -17.85 -1.17 15.45
C VAL A 80 -18.15 -1.77 16.83
N GLU A 81 -17.32 -2.72 17.27
CA GLU A 81 -17.28 -3.04 18.69
C GLU A 81 -16.87 -1.75 19.37
N ASN A 82 -17.75 -1.27 20.26
CA ASN A 82 -17.43 -0.15 21.14
C ASN A 82 -16.24 -0.59 22.02
N LEU A 83 -15.05 -0.43 21.47
CA LEU A 83 -13.81 -0.51 22.24
C LEU A 83 -13.74 0.77 23.08
N GLU A 84 -14.63 0.88 24.06
CA GLU A 84 -14.55 1.88 25.15
C GLU A 84 -13.36 1.63 26.10
N ILE A 85 -12.37 0.87 25.65
CA ILE A 85 -11.13 0.67 26.40
C ILE A 85 -10.14 1.74 25.94
N ASP A 86 -10.43 2.99 26.29
CA ASP A 86 -9.44 4.07 26.21
C ASP A 86 -8.56 4.02 27.47
N GLU A 87 -7.78 2.94 27.58
CA GLU A 87 -6.92 2.70 28.76
C GLU A 87 -5.84 3.78 28.96
N LEU A 88 -5.61 4.64 27.95
CA LEU A 88 -4.52 5.59 27.97
C LEU A 88 -4.98 6.99 27.53
N ARG A 89 -5.77 7.62 28.37
CA ARG A 89 -6.27 9.00 28.20
C ARG A 89 -5.18 10.04 27.85
N GLY A 90 -3.90 9.78 28.21
CA GLY A 90 -2.77 10.67 27.93
C GLY A 90 -2.13 10.50 26.55
N GLN A 91 -2.39 9.42 25.80
CA GLN A 91 -1.71 9.16 24.53
C GLN A 91 -2.23 10.04 23.37
N ARG A 92 -3.51 10.38 23.37
CA ARG A 92 -4.10 11.21 22.30
C ARG A 92 -3.45 12.60 22.22
N PRO A 93 -3.35 13.38 23.33
CA PRO A 93 -2.68 14.69 23.27
C PRO A 93 -1.19 14.57 22.99
N LEU A 94 -0.53 13.51 23.48
CA LEU A 94 0.89 13.28 23.20
C LEU A 94 1.11 12.96 21.71
N ALA A 95 0.29 12.08 21.12
CA ALA A 95 0.35 11.77 19.69
C ALA A 95 0.08 13.00 18.82
N ALA A 96 -0.90 13.82 19.20
CA ALA A 96 -1.17 15.08 18.51
C ALA A 96 0.01 16.06 18.62
N ALA A 97 0.63 16.19 19.79
CA ALA A 97 1.81 17.05 19.97
C ALA A 97 3.00 16.57 19.12
N VAL A 98 3.30 15.28 19.12
CA VAL A 98 4.35 14.69 18.28
C VAL A 98 4.04 14.88 16.80
N GLY A 99 2.79 14.70 16.36
CA GLY A 99 2.36 14.94 14.99
C GLY A 99 2.54 16.39 14.55
N VAL A 100 2.17 17.34 15.38
CA VAL A 100 2.35 18.78 15.11
C VAL A 100 3.84 19.15 15.03
N VAL A 101 4.67 18.63 15.94
CA VAL A 101 6.12 18.85 15.92
C VAL A 101 6.75 18.26 14.66
N ALA A 102 6.38 17.02 14.30
CA ALA A 102 6.88 16.36 13.08
C ALA A 102 6.48 17.14 11.83
N LEU A 103 5.21 17.57 11.73
CA LEU A 103 4.74 18.40 10.62
C LEU A 103 5.47 19.73 10.57
N GLY A 104 5.66 20.39 11.71
CA GLY A 104 6.42 21.65 11.81
C GLY A 104 7.86 21.51 11.34
N LEU A 105 8.55 20.43 11.72
CA LEU A 105 9.89 20.11 11.25
C LEU A 105 9.95 19.93 9.74
N ILE A 106 9.01 19.18 9.16
CA ILE A 106 8.91 18.97 7.71
C ILE A 106 8.72 20.33 7.00
N VAL A 107 7.78 21.12 7.45
CA VAL A 107 7.49 22.45 6.87
C VAL A 107 8.73 23.35 6.97
N ILE A 108 9.37 23.45 8.15
CA ILE A 108 10.57 24.24 8.35
C ILE A 108 11.70 23.77 7.42
N THR A 109 11.90 22.47 7.29
CA THR A 109 12.94 21.89 6.43
C THR A 109 12.69 22.24 4.96
N VAL A 110 11.45 22.11 4.49
CA VAL A 110 11.07 22.48 3.11
C VAL A 110 11.30 23.98 2.84
N PHE A 111 10.90 24.85 3.76
CA PHE A 111 11.11 26.30 3.62
C PHE A 111 12.57 26.71 3.79
N ALA A 112 13.31 26.10 4.73
CA ALA A 112 14.72 26.38 4.94
C ALA A 112 15.61 25.86 3.78
N ALA A 113 15.20 24.77 3.14
CA ALA A 113 15.87 24.29 1.92
C ALA A 113 15.75 25.27 0.75
N GLY A 114 14.83 26.27 0.83
CA GLY A 114 14.81 27.47 0.01
C GLY A 114 14.92 27.25 -1.50
N GLY A 115 14.22 26.24 -2.04
CA GLY A 115 14.31 25.95 -3.47
C GLY A 115 15.67 25.40 -3.93
N ARG A 116 16.59 25.08 -3.01
CA ARG A 116 17.78 24.28 -3.34
C ARG A 116 17.30 22.94 -3.84
N ARG A 117 17.50 22.71 -5.13
CA ARG A 117 17.34 21.35 -5.69
C ARG A 117 18.28 20.46 -4.89
N ILE A 118 17.70 19.51 -4.15
CA ILE A 118 18.47 18.47 -3.48
C ILE A 118 18.94 17.51 -4.59
N THR A 119 20.01 17.93 -5.27
CA THR A 119 20.66 17.11 -6.29
C THR A 119 21.78 16.36 -5.60
N GLY A 120 21.59 15.06 -5.39
CA GLY A 120 22.68 14.17 -4.99
C GLY A 120 23.66 13.98 -6.15
N GLU A 121 24.89 13.57 -5.84
CA GLU A 121 25.97 13.35 -6.80
C GLU A 121 25.59 12.39 -7.94
N HIS A 122 24.61 11.54 -7.73
CA HIS A 122 24.04 10.60 -8.69
C HIS A 122 22.55 10.89 -9.01
N SER A 123 22.07 12.12 -8.79
CA SER A 123 20.71 12.44 -9.20
C SER A 123 20.63 12.42 -10.73
N VAL A 124 19.88 11.47 -11.26
CA VAL A 124 19.49 11.44 -12.66
C VAL A 124 18.44 12.52 -12.90
N SER A 125 18.83 13.79 -12.79
CA SER A 125 18.02 14.93 -13.20
C SER A 125 18.18 15.14 -14.73
N GLY A 126 18.00 14.06 -15.48
CA GLY A 126 17.76 14.15 -16.92
C GLY A 126 16.32 14.57 -17.11
N THR A 127 16.08 15.80 -17.59
CA THR A 127 14.87 16.09 -18.35
C THR A 127 14.67 14.92 -19.29
N LEU A 128 13.52 14.22 -19.19
CA LEU A 128 13.13 13.25 -20.18
C LEU A 128 13.39 13.90 -21.54
N THR A 129 14.30 13.35 -22.33
CA THR A 129 14.62 13.91 -23.66
C THR A 129 13.30 13.94 -24.39
N SER A 130 12.87 15.13 -24.80
CA SER A 130 11.55 15.39 -25.37
C SER A 130 11.22 14.34 -26.43
N GLY A 131 10.29 13.43 -26.15
CA GLY A 131 9.81 12.39 -27.06
C GLY A 131 10.14 10.94 -26.71
N GLN A 132 10.90 10.64 -25.66
CA GLN A 132 11.05 9.26 -25.20
C GLN A 132 9.97 8.93 -24.16
N PRO A 133 9.24 7.81 -24.31
CA PRO A 133 8.33 7.32 -23.29
C PRO A 133 9.07 7.06 -21.95
N ASP A 134 8.49 7.48 -20.84
CA ASP A 134 9.01 7.27 -19.47
C ASP A 134 9.36 5.80 -19.19
N ILE A 135 8.58 4.87 -19.75
CA ILE A 135 8.80 3.43 -19.64
C ILE A 135 10.15 2.98 -20.21
N ASN A 136 10.63 3.59 -21.30
CA ASN A 136 11.91 3.22 -21.90
C ASN A 136 13.08 3.63 -21.01
N VAL A 137 13.02 4.81 -20.42
CA VAL A 137 14.05 5.32 -19.49
C VAL A 137 14.09 4.44 -18.25
N LEU A 138 12.90 4.13 -17.69
CA LEU A 138 12.77 3.24 -16.54
C LEU A 138 13.30 1.84 -16.86
N ALA A 139 12.92 1.26 -17.99
CA ALA A 139 13.38 -0.06 -18.41
C ALA A 139 14.91 -0.10 -18.58
N HIS A 140 15.49 0.92 -19.21
CA HIS A 140 16.95 0.99 -19.35
C HIS A 140 17.64 1.01 -17.99
N SER A 141 17.21 1.88 -17.08
CA SER A 141 17.79 1.93 -15.73
C SER A 141 17.61 0.62 -14.96
N LEU A 142 16.44 0.00 -15.07
CA LEU A 142 16.13 -1.24 -14.36
C LEU A 142 16.96 -2.42 -14.82
N PHE A 143 17.18 -2.52 -16.14
CA PHE A 143 17.91 -3.64 -16.76
C PHE A 143 19.40 -3.41 -16.97
N SER A 144 19.92 -2.18 -16.71
CA SER A 144 21.37 -1.90 -16.73
C SER A 144 21.93 -1.64 -15.35
N ASP A 145 21.40 -0.63 -14.64
CA ASP A 145 21.98 -0.16 -13.40
C ASP A 145 21.46 -0.92 -12.17
N TYR A 146 20.18 -1.34 -12.20
CA TYR A 146 19.47 -1.94 -11.06
C TYR A 146 19.07 -3.40 -11.27
N VAL A 147 19.77 -4.15 -12.14
CA VAL A 147 19.48 -5.56 -12.47
C VAL A 147 19.41 -6.43 -11.21
N PHE A 148 20.33 -6.24 -10.26
CA PHE A 148 20.35 -7.02 -9.02
C PHE A 148 19.10 -6.77 -8.16
N ALA A 149 18.65 -5.52 -8.05
CA ALA A 149 17.42 -5.19 -7.33
C ALA A 149 16.19 -5.81 -8.01
N PHE A 150 16.16 -5.79 -9.34
CA PHE A 150 15.10 -6.43 -10.14
C PHE A 150 15.06 -7.95 -9.92
N GLU A 151 16.21 -8.62 -9.90
CA GLU A 151 16.31 -10.05 -9.65
C GLU A 151 15.82 -10.42 -8.23
N LEU A 152 16.22 -9.64 -7.22
CA LEU A 152 15.74 -9.85 -5.84
C LEU A 152 14.23 -9.69 -5.72
N THR A 153 13.63 -8.70 -6.39
CA THR A 153 12.18 -8.53 -6.37
C THR A 153 11.44 -9.66 -7.08
N SER A 154 12.02 -10.21 -8.16
CA SER A 154 11.45 -11.38 -8.85
C SER A 154 11.47 -12.63 -7.96
N LEU A 155 12.57 -12.85 -7.23
CA LEU A 155 12.67 -13.94 -6.26
C LEU A 155 11.66 -13.77 -5.12
N LEU A 156 11.50 -12.55 -4.61
CA LEU A 156 10.51 -12.23 -3.58
C LEU A 156 9.10 -12.56 -4.06
N LEU A 157 8.77 -12.23 -5.31
CA LEU A 157 7.47 -12.56 -5.90
C LEU A 157 7.22 -14.07 -5.94
N VAL A 158 8.22 -14.86 -6.37
CA VAL A 158 8.11 -16.33 -6.39
C VAL A 158 7.90 -16.88 -4.99
N ILE A 159 8.67 -16.41 -4.01
CA ILE A 159 8.51 -16.82 -2.60
C ILE A 159 7.11 -16.47 -2.09
N ALA A 160 6.59 -15.28 -2.39
CA ALA A 160 5.25 -14.85 -1.98
C ALA A 160 4.15 -15.75 -2.55
N VAL A 161 4.25 -16.11 -3.83
CA VAL A 161 3.29 -17.03 -4.48
C VAL A 161 3.35 -18.41 -3.85
N VAL A 162 4.54 -18.98 -3.68
CA VAL A 162 4.72 -20.31 -3.05
C VAL A 162 4.19 -20.30 -1.62
N ALA A 163 4.53 -19.28 -0.83
CA ALA A 163 4.05 -19.15 0.55
C ALA A 163 2.53 -19.06 0.62
N THR A 164 1.90 -18.30 -0.28
CA THR A 164 0.43 -18.18 -0.34
C THR A 164 -0.23 -19.54 -0.63
N VAL A 165 0.31 -20.31 -1.57
CA VAL A 165 -0.21 -21.64 -1.91
C VAL A 165 -0.02 -22.62 -0.74
N LEU A 166 1.13 -22.58 -0.07
CA LEU A 166 1.40 -23.45 1.08
C LEU A 166 0.46 -23.14 2.26
N LEU A 167 0.23 -21.86 2.56
CA LEU A 167 -0.67 -21.43 3.62
C LEU A 167 -2.14 -21.74 3.31
N ALA A 168 -2.54 -21.70 2.03
CA ALA A 168 -3.89 -22.03 1.61
C ALA A 168 -4.19 -23.54 1.68
N ARG A 169 -3.17 -24.41 1.70
CA ARG A 169 -3.34 -25.86 1.81
C ARG A 169 -3.76 -26.23 3.22
N ARG A 170 -5.00 -26.66 3.39
CA ARG A 170 -5.46 -27.28 4.65
C ARG A 170 -4.75 -28.62 4.84
N PRO A 171 -4.11 -28.90 6.02
CA PRO A 171 -3.64 -30.24 6.33
C PRO A 171 -4.86 -31.18 6.33
N ARG A 172 -4.80 -32.28 5.57
CA ARG A 172 -5.81 -33.32 5.70
C ARG A 172 -5.78 -33.82 7.15
N PRO A 173 -6.95 -33.92 7.85
CA PRO A 173 -6.98 -34.54 9.17
C PRO A 173 -6.39 -35.94 9.05
N ARG A 174 -5.34 -36.20 9.82
CA ARG A 174 -4.75 -37.53 9.93
C ARG A 174 -5.83 -38.42 10.55
N ARG A 175 -6.45 -39.32 9.78
CA ARG A 175 -7.34 -40.35 10.35
C ARG A 175 -6.59 -41.02 11.46
N ARG A 176 -7.16 -41.03 12.68
CA ARG A 176 -6.55 -41.71 13.81
C ARG A 176 -6.58 -43.20 13.51
N PRO A 177 -5.46 -43.93 13.70
CA PRO A 177 -5.43 -45.37 13.45
C PRO A 177 -6.47 -46.17 14.24
N THR A 178 -7.04 -45.64 15.30
CA THR A 178 -8.09 -46.21 16.13
C THR A 178 -9.45 -46.29 15.44
N GLU A 179 -9.77 -45.42 14.47
CA GLU A 179 -11.03 -45.49 13.73
C GLU A 179 -11.03 -46.63 12.70
N ASP A 180 -9.89 -46.89 12.07
CA ASP A 180 -9.74 -47.99 11.11
C ASP A 180 -9.83 -49.40 11.76
N VAL A 181 -9.55 -49.50 13.06
CA VAL A 181 -9.67 -50.74 13.84
C VAL A 181 -11.12 -50.98 14.25
N ALA A 182 -11.82 -49.95 14.70
CA ALA A 182 -13.22 -50.04 15.10
C ALA A 182 -14.14 -50.38 13.91
N GLU A 183 -13.91 -49.80 12.73
CA GLU A 183 -14.68 -50.11 11.52
C GLU A 183 -14.46 -51.57 11.03
N ARG A 184 -13.25 -52.13 11.26
CA ARG A 184 -12.96 -53.53 10.92
C ARG A 184 -13.62 -54.53 11.86
N ASP A 185 -13.83 -54.19 13.12
CA ASP A 185 -14.47 -55.07 14.10
C ASP A 185 -16.00 -55.08 13.93
N GLU A 186 -16.59 -53.95 13.49
CA GLU A 186 -18.03 -53.89 13.16
C GLU A 186 -18.39 -54.69 11.90
N VAL A 187 -17.52 -54.82 10.91
CA VAL A 187 -17.76 -55.58 9.68
C VAL A 187 -17.58 -57.08 9.90
N ARG A 188 -17.02 -57.53 11.06
CA ARG A 188 -16.79 -58.93 11.39
C ARG A 188 -17.90 -59.57 12.24
N GLN A 189 -18.88 -58.79 12.72
CA GLN A 189 -20.07 -59.27 13.42
C GLN A 189 -21.25 -59.43 12.44
#